data_8f85e421c1f7d25cc2357d877f1250d5
#
_entry.id   8f85e421c1f7d25cc2357d877f1250d5
#
_cell.length_a   1.000
_cell.length_b   1.000
_cell.length_c   1.000
_cell.angle_alpha   90.00
_cell.angle_beta   90.00
_cell.angle_gamma   90.00
#
_symmetry.space_group_name_H-M   'P 1'
#
loop_
_entity.id
_entity.type
_entity.pdbx_description
1 polymer ?
#
loop_
_entity_poly.entity_id
_entity_poly.type
_entity_poly.pdbx_seq_one_letter_code
_entity_poly.pdbx_strand_id
1 'polypeptide(L)'
;MSYQPSEELLEKYADVMINFALNGGEGVKNGEVVQLRVSEVAKPLLVALRRAVLKAGAHPIIFYTPDEFAREHYELASDEQLSFFPKRFLKGLVDEIDHTVAVLSETDKKELDGIDSGKIMAAQKALKPYMDWRREKEGAGEYTWTLCMYGTQAMADEVDLSLEEYWDEIVKACYLD
;
A
#
# COMPACT_ATOMS: atom_id res chain seq x y z
N MET A 1 18.43 -2.98 20.09
CA MET A 1 17.75 -2.01 19.19
C MET A 1 17.06 -2.86 18.13
N SER A 2 15.81 -2.57 17.79
CA SER A 2 15.14 -3.26 16.68
C SER A 2 15.85 -2.89 15.37
N TYR A 3 15.97 -3.84 14.45
CA TYR A 3 16.53 -3.60 13.11
C TYR A 3 15.70 -2.52 12.39
N GLN A 4 16.38 -1.68 11.65
CA GLN A 4 15.75 -0.70 10.74
C GLN A 4 16.54 -0.68 9.43
N PRO A 5 15.86 -0.78 8.28
CA PRO A 5 16.52 -0.67 6.99
C PRO A 5 17.18 0.70 6.82
N SER A 6 18.34 0.73 6.16
CA SER A 6 19.04 1.99 5.92
C SER A 6 18.28 2.89 4.94
N GLU A 7 18.52 4.20 4.99
CA GLU A 7 17.93 5.14 4.03
C GLU A 7 18.33 4.79 2.59
N GLU A 8 19.57 4.38 2.37
CA GLU A 8 20.08 3.96 1.05
C GLU A 8 19.31 2.74 0.52
N LEU A 9 19.07 1.73 1.36
CA LEU A 9 18.25 0.56 0.98
C LEU A 9 16.83 0.96 0.61
N LEU A 10 16.21 1.82 1.40
CA LEU A 10 14.85 2.30 1.12
C LEU A 10 14.78 3.15 -0.15
N GLU A 11 15.83 3.92 -0.48
CA GLU A 11 15.90 4.66 -1.74
C GLU A 11 16.03 3.72 -2.94
N LYS A 12 16.88 2.68 -2.87
CA LYS A 12 16.97 1.63 -3.91
C LYS A 12 15.61 0.93 -4.09
N TYR A 13 14.96 0.59 -2.98
CA TYR A 13 13.66 -0.07 -3.02
C TYR A 13 12.58 0.80 -3.68
N ALA A 14 12.53 2.08 -3.30
CA ALA A 14 11.62 3.03 -3.92
C ALA A 14 11.90 3.23 -5.42
N ASP A 15 13.18 3.22 -5.82
CA ASP A 15 13.58 3.31 -7.22
C ASP A 15 13.03 2.12 -8.03
N VAL A 16 13.18 0.90 -7.53
CA VAL A 16 12.62 -0.30 -8.17
C VAL A 16 11.10 -0.20 -8.30
N MET A 17 10.39 0.26 -7.24
CA MET A 17 8.93 0.36 -7.28
C MET A 17 8.42 1.41 -8.27
N ILE A 18 9.08 2.54 -8.37
CA ILE A 18 8.63 3.67 -9.21
C ILE A 18 9.15 3.59 -10.63
N ASN A 19 10.42 3.23 -10.81
CA ASN A 19 11.08 3.30 -12.12
C ASN A 19 11.10 1.96 -12.87
N PHE A 20 10.64 0.86 -12.23
CA PHE A 20 10.64 -0.45 -12.87
C PHE A 20 9.34 -1.25 -12.69
N ALA A 21 8.79 -1.34 -11.47
CA ALA A 21 7.68 -2.26 -11.17
C ALA A 21 6.33 -1.83 -11.75
N LEU A 22 6.22 -0.65 -12.30
CA LEU A 22 5.00 -0.09 -12.90
C LEU A 22 5.11 -0.02 -14.43
N ASN A 23 3.98 0.16 -15.09
CA ASN A 23 3.89 0.43 -16.53
C ASN A 23 4.63 -0.62 -17.39
N GLY A 24 4.49 -1.91 -17.03
CA GLY A 24 5.11 -3.00 -17.78
C GLY A 24 6.64 -3.02 -17.77
N GLY A 25 7.28 -2.41 -16.78
CA GLY A 25 8.74 -2.30 -16.67
C GLY A 25 9.31 -0.96 -17.15
N GLU A 26 8.47 -0.07 -17.68
CA GLU A 26 8.91 1.26 -18.14
C GLU A 26 8.96 2.31 -17.02
N GLY A 27 8.35 2.00 -15.87
CA GLY A 27 8.24 2.91 -14.73
C GLY A 27 7.27 4.07 -14.96
N VAL A 28 7.23 4.95 -13.98
CA VAL A 28 6.37 6.14 -13.94
C VAL A 28 6.92 7.23 -14.84
N LYS A 29 6.03 7.87 -15.61
CA LYS A 29 6.40 8.95 -16.56
C LYS A 29 6.12 10.34 -15.97
N ASN A 30 6.77 11.34 -16.55
CA ASN A 30 6.54 12.72 -16.16
C ASN A 30 5.08 13.13 -16.33
N GLY A 31 4.52 13.76 -15.31
CA GLY A 31 3.14 14.25 -15.29
C GLY A 31 2.11 13.22 -14.82
N GLU A 32 2.47 11.93 -14.68
CA GLU A 32 1.56 10.90 -14.18
C GLU A 32 1.28 11.03 -12.68
N VAL A 33 0.16 10.49 -12.25
CA VAL A 33 -0.33 10.56 -10.87
C VAL A 33 -0.18 9.21 -10.18
N VAL A 34 0.57 9.17 -9.09
CA VAL A 34 0.86 7.95 -8.33
C VAL A 34 0.22 7.99 -6.96
N GLN A 35 -0.72 7.09 -6.71
CA GLN A 35 -1.25 6.86 -5.37
C GLN A 35 -0.26 6.03 -4.54
N LEU A 36 0.20 6.57 -3.41
CA LEU A 36 1.01 5.86 -2.42
C LEU A 36 0.13 5.47 -1.23
N ARG A 37 -0.08 4.17 -1.02
CA ARG A 37 -0.86 3.64 0.12
C ARG A 37 0.09 3.01 1.13
N VAL A 38 0.22 3.63 2.27
CA VAL A 38 1.25 3.28 3.26
C VAL A 38 0.69 3.40 4.68
N SER A 39 0.98 2.44 5.55
CA SER A 39 0.67 2.53 6.97
C SER A 39 1.79 3.24 7.76
N GLU A 40 1.50 3.57 9.01
CA GLU A 40 2.37 4.38 9.87
C GLU A 40 3.76 3.78 10.07
N VAL A 41 3.85 2.49 10.34
CA VAL A 41 5.13 1.80 10.55
C VAL A 41 6.06 1.90 9.33
N ALA A 42 5.50 1.97 8.12
CA ALA A 42 6.25 2.07 6.87
C ALA A 42 6.53 3.51 6.42
N LYS A 43 6.34 4.50 7.30
CA LYS A 43 6.65 5.92 7.01
C LYS A 43 8.05 6.14 6.42
N PRO A 44 9.13 5.44 6.86
CA PRO A 44 10.45 5.63 6.23
C PRO A 44 10.44 5.29 4.72
N LEU A 45 9.78 4.21 4.31
CA LEU A 45 9.64 3.86 2.89
C LEU A 45 8.74 4.85 2.14
N LEU A 46 7.68 5.38 2.76
CA LEU A 46 6.84 6.43 2.16
C LEU A 46 7.67 7.67 1.77
N VAL A 47 8.61 8.07 2.62
CA VAL A 47 9.49 9.22 2.33
C VAL A 47 10.33 8.96 1.08
N ALA A 48 10.90 7.76 0.95
CA ALA A 48 11.69 7.35 -0.21
C ALA A 48 10.82 7.25 -1.47
N LEU A 49 9.66 6.59 -1.41
CA LEU A 49 8.70 6.48 -2.52
C LEU A 49 8.26 7.87 -3.03
N ARG A 50 7.89 8.77 -2.12
CA ARG A 50 7.52 10.14 -2.49
C ARG A 50 8.65 10.87 -3.21
N ARG A 51 9.90 10.73 -2.72
CA ARG A 51 11.07 11.30 -3.38
C ARG A 51 11.26 10.74 -4.80
N ALA A 52 11.12 9.42 -4.98
CA ALA A 52 11.24 8.76 -6.27
C ALA A 52 10.18 9.26 -7.27
N VAL A 53 8.90 9.35 -6.85
CA VAL A 53 7.82 9.90 -7.69
C VAL A 53 8.12 11.32 -8.14
N LEU A 54 8.58 12.20 -7.22
CA LEU A 54 8.93 13.58 -7.54
C LEU A 54 10.14 13.68 -8.48
N LYS A 55 11.16 12.81 -8.31
CA LYS A 55 12.32 12.73 -9.20
C LYS A 55 11.93 12.29 -10.61
N ALA A 56 10.92 11.42 -10.75
CA ALA A 56 10.34 11.03 -12.04
C ALA A 56 9.50 12.14 -12.70
N GLY A 57 9.29 13.28 -12.03
CA GLY A 57 8.45 14.37 -12.53
C GLY A 57 6.95 14.10 -12.40
N ALA A 58 6.55 13.13 -11.60
CA ALA A 58 5.17 12.69 -11.38
C ALA A 58 4.57 13.28 -10.09
N HIS A 59 3.28 13.07 -9.88
CA HIS A 59 2.51 13.68 -8.80
C HIS A 59 2.10 12.63 -7.76
N PRO A 60 2.63 12.65 -6.51
CA PRO A 60 2.23 11.70 -5.47
C PRO A 60 0.92 12.10 -4.79
N ILE A 61 -0.06 11.20 -4.73
CA ILE A 61 -1.22 11.27 -3.85
C ILE A 61 -1.01 10.28 -2.71
N ILE A 62 -0.94 10.77 -1.46
CA ILE A 62 -0.58 9.96 -0.30
C ILE A 62 -1.83 9.55 0.48
N PHE A 63 -2.00 8.24 0.65
CA PHE A 63 -2.93 7.62 1.58
C PHE A 63 -2.12 7.00 2.73
N TYR A 64 -2.09 7.72 3.83
CA TYR A 64 -1.39 7.33 5.03
C TYR A 64 -2.40 6.86 6.08
N THR A 65 -2.27 5.62 6.53
CA THR A 65 -3.18 5.03 7.50
C THR A 65 -2.43 4.81 8.81
N PRO A 66 -2.91 5.34 9.93
CA PRO A 66 -2.38 4.98 11.25
C PRO A 66 -2.52 3.47 11.48
N ASP A 67 -1.57 2.89 12.21
CA ASP A 67 -1.66 1.49 12.62
C ASP A 67 -2.74 1.31 13.71
N GLU A 68 -3.25 0.11 13.88
CA GLU A 68 -4.20 -0.31 14.94
C GLU A 68 -5.58 0.39 14.89
N PHE A 69 -5.96 1.03 13.78
CA PHE A 69 -7.26 1.70 13.65
C PHE A 69 -8.38 0.79 13.13
N ALA A 70 -8.05 -0.35 12.56
CA ALA A 70 -9.05 -1.18 11.90
C ALA A 70 -10.02 -1.81 12.89
N ARG A 71 -9.53 -2.29 14.04
CA ARG A 71 -10.36 -2.88 15.09
C ARG A 71 -11.39 -1.89 15.61
N GLU A 72 -10.93 -0.72 16.07
CA GLU A 72 -11.82 0.32 16.63
C GLU A 72 -12.90 0.73 15.62
N HIS A 73 -12.52 0.85 14.33
CA HIS A 73 -13.47 1.16 13.26
C HIS A 73 -14.63 0.15 13.21
N TYR A 74 -14.33 -1.17 13.22
CA TYR A 74 -15.37 -2.21 13.17
C TYR A 74 -16.17 -2.33 14.47
N GLU A 75 -15.58 -2.02 15.62
CA GLU A 75 -16.26 -2.03 16.91
C GLU A 75 -17.27 -0.88 17.03
N LEU A 76 -16.91 0.32 16.60
CA LEU A 76 -17.71 1.53 16.77
C LEU A 76 -18.68 1.80 15.62
N ALA A 77 -18.35 1.40 14.40
CA ALA A 77 -19.16 1.71 13.24
C ALA A 77 -20.50 0.96 13.24
N SER A 78 -21.57 1.67 12.90
CA SER A 78 -22.89 1.09 12.60
C SER A 78 -22.88 0.40 11.22
N ASP A 79 -23.85 -0.46 10.95
CA ASP A 79 -24.01 -1.13 9.66
C ASP A 79 -24.17 -0.12 8.51
N GLU A 80 -24.85 1.01 8.75
CA GLU A 80 -24.96 2.09 7.78
C GLU A 80 -23.60 2.72 7.46
N GLN A 81 -22.76 2.94 8.48
CA GLN A 81 -21.42 3.50 8.30
C GLN A 81 -20.50 2.51 7.58
N LEU A 82 -20.57 1.22 7.89
CA LEU A 82 -19.79 0.18 7.23
C LEU A 82 -20.18 -0.01 5.75
N SER A 83 -21.46 0.21 5.42
CA SER A 83 -21.97 0.12 4.05
C SER A 83 -21.85 1.44 3.26
N PHE A 84 -21.40 2.52 3.89
CA PHE A 84 -21.25 3.81 3.24
C PHE A 84 -20.19 3.77 2.13
N PHE A 85 -20.62 4.16 0.92
CA PHE A 85 -19.73 4.24 -0.25
C PHE A 85 -19.57 5.70 -0.72
N PRO A 86 -18.40 6.33 -0.51
CA PRO A 86 -18.17 7.71 -0.92
C PRO A 86 -17.93 7.80 -2.44
N LYS A 87 -18.99 7.57 -3.21
CA LYS A 87 -18.96 7.39 -4.67
C LYS A 87 -18.21 8.49 -5.41
N ARG A 88 -18.50 9.76 -5.08
CA ARG A 88 -17.89 10.91 -5.79
C ARG A 88 -16.39 10.99 -5.58
N PHE A 89 -15.95 10.75 -4.33
CA PHE A 89 -14.55 10.77 -3.96
C PHE A 89 -13.79 9.62 -4.64
N LEU A 90 -14.30 8.39 -4.50
CA LEU A 90 -13.61 7.21 -5.05
C LEU A 90 -13.64 7.18 -6.58
N LYS A 91 -14.71 7.69 -7.22
CA LYS A 91 -14.72 7.80 -8.68
C LYS A 91 -13.71 8.83 -9.16
N GLY A 92 -13.67 10.02 -8.55
CA GLY A 92 -12.68 11.04 -8.89
C GLY A 92 -11.25 10.56 -8.66
N LEU A 93 -11.00 9.79 -7.60
CA LEU A 93 -9.70 9.19 -7.36
C LEU A 93 -9.30 8.23 -8.47
N VAL A 94 -10.19 7.32 -8.90
CA VAL A 94 -9.90 6.39 -10.00
C VAL A 94 -9.66 7.12 -11.31
N ASP A 95 -10.40 8.18 -11.57
CA ASP A 95 -10.24 8.98 -12.79
C ASP A 95 -8.88 9.71 -12.82
N GLU A 96 -8.38 10.11 -11.65
CA GLU A 96 -7.14 10.89 -11.52
C GLU A 96 -5.86 10.05 -11.52
N ILE A 97 -5.86 8.87 -10.88
CA ILE A 97 -4.61 8.10 -10.66
C ILE A 97 -4.24 7.24 -11.87
N ASP A 98 -2.98 7.30 -12.30
CA ASP A 98 -2.40 6.42 -13.31
C ASP A 98 -1.77 5.18 -12.69
N HIS A 99 -1.25 5.28 -11.47
CA HIS A 99 -0.56 4.19 -10.78
C HIS A 99 -0.91 4.11 -9.30
N THR A 100 -0.78 2.91 -8.73
CA THR A 100 -0.82 2.71 -7.29
C THR A 100 0.37 1.88 -6.82
N VAL A 101 1.06 2.37 -5.80
CA VAL A 101 1.98 1.58 -4.98
C VAL A 101 1.34 1.33 -3.62
N ALA A 102 1.15 0.06 -3.26
CA ALA A 102 0.65 -0.34 -1.96
C ALA A 102 1.77 -0.99 -1.14
N VAL A 103 1.98 -0.51 0.08
CA VAL A 103 2.96 -1.07 1.01
C VAL A 103 2.24 -1.95 2.03
N LEU A 104 2.60 -3.22 2.08
CA LEU A 104 2.15 -4.17 3.09
C LEU A 104 3.09 -4.10 4.28
N SER A 105 2.56 -3.83 5.47
CA SER A 105 3.36 -3.59 6.69
C SER A 105 2.52 -3.85 7.94
N GLU A 106 2.04 -5.08 8.07
CA GLU A 106 1.18 -5.46 9.18
C GLU A 106 1.97 -5.51 10.50
N THR A 107 1.46 -4.80 11.52
CA THR A 107 2.04 -4.74 12.87
C THR A 107 1.36 -5.70 13.84
N ASP A 108 0.10 -6.04 13.57
CA ASP A 108 -0.67 -7.05 14.31
C ASP A 108 -1.51 -7.90 13.33
N LYS A 109 -1.13 -9.15 13.16
CA LYS A 109 -1.86 -10.13 12.32
C LYS A 109 -3.22 -10.53 12.90
N LYS A 110 -3.43 -10.28 14.18
CA LYS A 110 -4.65 -10.65 14.92
C LYS A 110 -5.52 -9.43 15.23
N GLU A 111 -5.22 -8.27 14.67
CA GLU A 111 -5.98 -7.03 14.94
C GLU A 111 -7.50 -7.23 14.81
N LEU A 112 -7.94 -8.02 13.85
CA LEU A 112 -9.36 -8.29 13.59
C LEU A 112 -9.90 -9.58 14.22
N ASP A 113 -9.12 -10.27 15.05
CA ASP A 113 -9.59 -11.48 15.73
C ASP A 113 -10.77 -11.18 16.63
N GLY A 114 -11.87 -11.94 16.44
CA GLY A 114 -13.12 -11.77 17.20
C GLY A 114 -14.04 -10.66 16.68
N ILE A 115 -13.66 -9.92 15.66
CA ILE A 115 -14.58 -9.01 14.95
C ILE A 115 -15.58 -9.84 14.15
N ASP A 116 -16.86 -9.43 14.16
CA ASP A 116 -17.91 -10.08 13.37
C ASP A 116 -17.54 -10.03 11.87
N SER A 117 -17.38 -11.23 11.30
CA SER A 117 -17.06 -11.38 9.87
C SER A 117 -18.13 -10.77 8.96
N GLY A 118 -19.39 -10.68 9.40
CA GLY A 118 -20.46 -10.01 8.67
C GLY A 118 -20.17 -8.52 8.48
N LYS A 119 -19.64 -7.85 9.50
CA LYS A 119 -19.24 -6.44 9.43
C LYS A 119 -18.10 -6.23 8.43
N ILE A 120 -17.08 -7.09 8.48
CA ILE A 120 -15.94 -7.03 7.55
C ILE A 120 -16.42 -7.23 6.10
N MET A 121 -17.27 -8.24 5.88
CA MET A 121 -17.84 -8.49 4.55
C MET A 121 -18.71 -7.35 4.04
N ALA A 122 -19.49 -6.71 4.90
CA ALA A 122 -20.33 -5.56 4.53
C ALA A 122 -19.46 -4.39 4.03
N ALA A 123 -18.41 -4.04 4.75
CA ALA A 123 -17.46 -2.99 4.36
C ALA A 123 -16.75 -3.33 3.03
N GLN A 124 -16.29 -4.57 2.86
CA GLN A 124 -15.67 -5.02 1.61
C GLN A 124 -16.64 -4.97 0.43
N LYS A 125 -17.89 -5.39 0.63
CA LYS A 125 -18.93 -5.35 -0.40
C LYS A 125 -19.28 -3.93 -0.82
N ALA A 126 -19.28 -2.98 0.13
CA ALA A 126 -19.49 -1.57 -0.17
C ALA A 126 -18.44 -1.00 -1.14
N LEU A 127 -17.19 -1.49 -1.08
CA LEU A 127 -16.10 -1.05 -1.95
C LEU A 127 -16.08 -1.74 -3.32
N LYS A 128 -16.99 -2.69 -3.60
CA LYS A 128 -17.00 -3.41 -4.88
C LYS A 128 -17.02 -2.49 -6.11
N PRO A 129 -17.84 -1.43 -6.20
CA PRO A 129 -17.83 -0.56 -7.38
C PRO A 129 -16.48 0.13 -7.61
N TYR A 130 -15.76 0.49 -6.54
CA TYR A 130 -14.41 1.06 -6.65
C TYR A 130 -13.41 0.05 -7.25
N MET A 131 -13.49 -1.21 -6.84
CA MET A 131 -12.64 -2.26 -7.38
C MET A 131 -12.96 -2.55 -8.85
N ASP A 132 -14.25 -2.52 -9.22
CA ASP A 132 -14.70 -2.72 -10.59
C ASP A 132 -14.19 -1.59 -11.51
N TRP A 133 -14.28 -0.33 -11.12
CA TRP A 133 -13.75 0.81 -11.89
C TRP A 133 -12.23 0.73 -12.07
N ARG A 134 -11.49 0.30 -11.05
CA ARG A 134 -10.03 0.11 -11.17
C ARG A 134 -9.70 -1.00 -12.18
N ARG A 135 -10.43 -2.13 -12.16
CA ARG A 135 -10.25 -3.21 -13.12
C ARG A 135 -10.58 -2.78 -14.55
N GLU A 136 -11.62 -1.99 -14.73
CA GLU A 136 -11.96 -1.42 -16.04
C GLU A 136 -10.81 -0.57 -16.58
N LYS A 137 -10.26 0.33 -15.76
CA LYS A 137 -9.13 1.19 -16.12
C LYS A 137 -7.85 0.39 -16.37
N GLU A 138 -7.57 -0.64 -15.56
CA GLU A 138 -6.46 -1.57 -15.77
C GLU A 138 -6.62 -2.35 -17.07
N GLY A 139 -7.81 -2.88 -17.34
CA GLY A 139 -8.13 -3.59 -18.59
C GLY A 139 -8.03 -2.72 -19.84
N ALA A 140 -8.22 -1.41 -19.71
CA ALA A 140 -7.99 -0.43 -20.78
C ALA A 140 -6.49 -0.05 -20.97
N GLY A 141 -5.61 -0.53 -20.10
CA GLY A 141 -4.19 -0.18 -20.13
C GLY A 141 -3.87 1.24 -19.60
N GLU A 142 -4.83 1.86 -18.91
CA GLU A 142 -4.72 3.23 -18.40
C GLU A 142 -4.34 3.30 -16.92
N TYR A 143 -4.10 2.16 -16.29
CA TYR A 143 -3.78 2.05 -14.88
C TYR A 143 -2.91 0.84 -14.61
N THR A 144 -1.85 1.02 -13.84
CA THR A 144 -1.03 -0.09 -13.32
C THR A 144 -0.85 0.01 -11.81
N TRP A 145 -0.51 -1.10 -11.20
CA TRP A 145 -0.28 -1.12 -9.75
C TRP A 145 0.83 -2.11 -9.39
N THR A 146 1.46 -1.84 -8.30
CA THR A 146 2.40 -2.76 -7.65
C THR A 146 2.19 -2.76 -6.16
N LEU A 147 2.65 -3.83 -5.50
CA LEU A 147 2.72 -3.89 -4.05
C LEU A 147 4.12 -4.31 -3.63
N CYS A 148 4.51 -3.84 -2.46
CA CYS A 148 5.76 -4.20 -1.83
C CYS A 148 5.57 -4.39 -0.33
N MET A 149 6.54 -5.02 0.32
CA MET A 149 6.50 -5.29 1.75
C MET A 149 7.45 -4.33 2.48
N TYR A 150 6.99 -3.79 3.59
CA TYR A 150 7.87 -3.18 4.59
C TYR A 150 7.90 -4.12 5.79
N GLY A 151 9.00 -4.87 5.96
CA GLY A 151 9.11 -5.90 6.98
C GLY A 151 8.88 -5.37 8.39
N THR A 152 7.97 -5.99 9.11
CA THR A 152 7.67 -5.73 10.52
C THR A 152 8.04 -6.95 11.37
N GLN A 153 8.17 -6.77 12.69
CA GLN A 153 8.43 -7.90 13.59
C GLN A 153 7.31 -8.93 13.51
N ALA A 154 6.04 -8.50 13.44
CA ALA A 154 4.90 -9.41 13.33
C ALA A 154 4.93 -10.27 12.05
N MET A 155 5.42 -9.71 10.94
CA MET A 155 5.58 -10.45 9.69
C MET A 155 6.76 -11.43 9.75
N ALA A 156 7.86 -11.06 10.40
CA ALA A 156 9.03 -11.91 10.60
C ALA A 156 8.73 -13.09 11.53
N ASP A 157 7.99 -12.86 12.62
CA ASP A 157 7.59 -13.88 13.59
C ASP A 157 6.71 -14.98 12.97
N GLU A 158 5.91 -14.67 11.94
CA GLU A 158 5.09 -15.68 11.24
C GLU A 158 5.89 -16.74 10.50
N VAL A 159 7.12 -16.41 10.12
CA VAL A 159 8.00 -17.31 9.37
C VAL A 159 9.23 -17.73 10.17
N ASP A 160 9.18 -17.53 11.49
CA ASP A 160 10.25 -17.85 12.44
C ASP A 160 11.61 -17.22 12.09
N LEU A 161 11.60 -15.99 11.55
CA LEU A 161 12.79 -15.20 11.24
C LEU A 161 12.95 -14.03 12.22
N SER A 162 14.18 -13.60 12.41
CA SER A 162 14.44 -12.26 12.95
C SER A 162 14.02 -11.19 11.93
N LEU A 163 13.75 -9.96 12.40
CA LEU A 163 13.41 -8.86 11.50
C LEU A 163 14.53 -8.54 10.49
N GLU A 164 15.78 -8.71 10.89
CA GLU A 164 16.94 -8.52 10.01
C GLU A 164 16.97 -9.58 8.90
N GLU A 165 16.82 -10.88 9.24
CA GLU A 165 16.74 -11.96 8.25
C GLU A 165 15.54 -11.79 7.31
N TYR A 166 14.39 -11.31 7.83
CA TYR A 166 13.22 -11.02 7.00
C TYR A 166 13.49 -9.91 5.99
N TRP A 167 14.21 -8.86 6.39
CA TRP A 167 14.64 -7.81 5.47
C TRP A 167 15.67 -8.30 4.46
N ASP A 168 16.57 -9.22 4.84
CA ASP A 168 17.51 -9.85 3.89
C ASP A 168 16.77 -10.61 2.79
N GLU A 169 15.66 -11.28 3.11
CA GLU A 169 14.81 -11.94 2.11
C GLU A 169 14.10 -10.91 1.19
N ILE A 170 13.63 -9.78 1.72
CA ILE A 170 13.09 -8.69 0.89
C ILE A 170 14.15 -8.15 -0.06
N VAL A 171 15.38 -7.91 0.43
CA VAL A 171 16.52 -7.42 -0.37
C VAL A 171 16.81 -8.36 -1.53
N LYS A 172 16.94 -9.66 -1.26
CA LYS A 172 17.18 -10.68 -2.28
C LYS A 172 16.04 -10.78 -3.28
N ALA A 173 14.79 -10.80 -2.81
CA ALA A 173 13.61 -10.93 -3.67
C ALA A 173 13.40 -9.74 -4.61
N CYS A 174 13.83 -8.56 -4.18
CA CYS A 174 13.66 -7.31 -4.94
C CYS A 174 14.96 -6.84 -5.62
N TYR A 175 16.04 -7.64 -5.57
CA TYR A 175 17.35 -7.32 -6.16
C TYR A 175 17.90 -5.95 -5.72
N LEU A 176 17.88 -5.71 -4.38
CA LEU A 176 18.29 -4.43 -3.80
C LEU A 176 19.76 -4.41 -3.32
N ASP A 177 20.48 -5.49 -3.45
CA ASP A 177 21.89 -5.67 -3.11
C ASP A 177 22.87 -5.03 -4.13
#